data_f3d99aee43175e32a2e4c160aecb2725
#
_entry.id   f3d99aee43175e32a2e4c160aecb2725
#
_cell.length_a   1.000
_cell.length_b   1.000
_cell.length_c   1.000
_cell.angle_alpha   90.00
_cell.angle_beta   90.00
_cell.angle_gamma   90.00
#
_symmetry.space_group_name_H-M   'P 1'
#
loop_
_entity.id
_entity.type
_entity.pdbx_description
1 polymer ?
#
loop_
_entity_poly.entity_id
_entity_poly.type
_entity_poly.pdbx_seq_one_letter_code
_entity_poly.pdbx_strand_id
1 'polypeptide(L)'
;MSETLKTRDKIIEAARDLFLNQGYNSTGLAQITQHAGVKSGSLYYFFPTKEDLLIAVLDFYKANIYDGLLKFTYERISDPLERVFGVLDGYRQMLLMTNFEMGCPIGNLVLEVTNSHPGARPLMNTNFDQWVDAIEECFRQSGKLPENVDLRDLAVFTLTTMEGAVMLARSYRDIAPFDQAIVQYRDYVERLVADAMEWSRPRANPISPLEP
;
A
#
# COMPACT_ATOMS: atom_id res chain seq x y z
N MET A 1 -8.79 2.90 -29.01
CA MET A 1 -8.57 1.58 -28.37
C MET A 1 -9.42 0.55 -29.10
N SER A 2 -8.83 -0.60 -29.51
CA SER A 2 -9.59 -1.66 -30.18
C SER A 2 -10.60 -2.31 -29.22
N GLU A 3 -11.69 -2.89 -29.75
CA GLU A 3 -12.71 -3.58 -28.96
C GLU A 3 -12.12 -4.78 -28.18
N THR A 4 -11.08 -5.39 -28.73
CA THR A 4 -10.30 -6.47 -28.12
C THR A 4 -9.57 -6.02 -26.83
N LEU A 5 -8.92 -4.86 -26.85
CA LEU A 5 -8.28 -4.29 -25.65
C LEU A 5 -9.33 -3.97 -24.56
N LYS A 6 -10.47 -3.39 -24.94
CA LYS A 6 -11.57 -3.14 -24.01
C LYS A 6 -12.09 -4.41 -23.33
N THR A 7 -12.14 -5.53 -24.06
CA THR A 7 -12.60 -6.83 -23.50
C THR A 7 -11.58 -7.38 -22.50
N ARG A 8 -10.28 -7.31 -22.81
CA ARG A 8 -9.22 -7.73 -21.89
C ARG A 8 -9.27 -6.93 -20.58
N ASP A 9 -9.38 -5.61 -20.68
CA ASP A 9 -9.43 -4.73 -19.51
C ASP A 9 -10.66 -5.00 -18.63
N LYS A 10 -11.85 -5.21 -19.23
CA LYS A 10 -13.05 -5.61 -18.48
C LYS A 10 -12.88 -6.90 -17.69
N ILE A 11 -12.14 -7.87 -18.24
CA ILE A 11 -11.87 -9.14 -17.54
C ILE A 11 -10.95 -8.90 -16.35
N ILE A 12 -9.90 -8.07 -16.52
CA ILE A 12 -8.97 -7.71 -15.43
C ILE A 12 -9.70 -6.94 -14.33
N GLU A 13 -10.52 -5.95 -14.68
CA GLU A 13 -11.33 -5.19 -13.73
C GLU A 13 -12.27 -6.10 -12.93
N ALA A 14 -13.00 -6.98 -13.60
CA ALA A 14 -13.89 -7.94 -12.95
C ALA A 14 -13.13 -8.90 -12.01
N ALA A 15 -11.97 -9.39 -12.44
CA ALA A 15 -11.14 -10.27 -11.63
C ALA A 15 -10.58 -9.52 -10.39
N ARG A 16 -10.10 -8.30 -10.58
CA ARG A 16 -9.61 -7.43 -9.49
C ARG A 16 -10.69 -7.22 -8.44
N ASP A 17 -11.89 -6.86 -8.87
CA ASP A 17 -13.01 -6.59 -7.97
C ASP A 17 -13.42 -7.84 -7.18
N LEU A 18 -13.50 -8.99 -7.84
CA LEU A 18 -13.84 -10.25 -7.20
C LEU A 18 -12.71 -10.76 -6.27
N PHE A 19 -11.44 -10.67 -6.69
CA PHE A 19 -10.31 -11.06 -5.85
C PHE A 19 -10.23 -10.21 -4.59
N LEU A 20 -10.51 -8.91 -4.69
CA LEU A 20 -10.49 -8.00 -3.55
C LEU A 20 -11.63 -8.28 -2.57
N ASN A 21 -12.85 -8.55 -3.08
CA ASN A 21 -14.05 -8.68 -2.25
C ASN A 21 -14.23 -10.08 -1.64
N GLN A 22 -13.89 -11.15 -2.36
CA GLN A 22 -14.14 -12.52 -1.91
C GLN A 22 -12.90 -13.42 -1.90
N GLY A 23 -11.74 -12.89 -2.29
CA GLY A 23 -10.47 -13.60 -2.36
C GLY A 23 -10.26 -14.34 -3.69
N TYR A 24 -8.98 -14.62 -3.97
CA TYR A 24 -8.58 -15.36 -5.17
C TYR A 24 -9.15 -16.78 -5.16
N ASN A 25 -8.93 -17.53 -4.08
CA ASN A 25 -9.31 -18.95 -4.02
C ASN A 25 -10.83 -19.15 -4.18
N SER A 26 -11.64 -18.26 -3.63
CA SER A 26 -13.11 -18.31 -3.68
C SER A 26 -13.70 -17.81 -5.01
N THR A 27 -12.90 -17.24 -5.90
CA THR A 27 -13.36 -16.68 -7.18
C THR A 27 -13.23 -17.69 -8.31
N GLY A 28 -14.32 -18.02 -8.98
CA GLY A 28 -14.34 -18.89 -10.16
C GLY A 28 -14.26 -18.10 -11.48
N LEU A 29 -13.68 -18.69 -12.54
CA LEU A 29 -13.62 -18.06 -13.87
C LEU A 29 -15.01 -17.77 -14.46
N ALA A 30 -16.03 -18.60 -14.14
CA ALA A 30 -17.41 -18.36 -14.54
C ALA A 30 -18.00 -17.08 -13.90
N GLN A 31 -17.69 -16.81 -12.63
CA GLN A 31 -18.10 -15.58 -11.95
C GLN A 31 -17.42 -14.35 -12.60
N ILE A 32 -16.13 -14.47 -12.94
CA ILE A 32 -15.39 -13.39 -13.61
C ILE A 32 -16.00 -13.06 -14.98
N THR A 33 -16.32 -14.09 -15.80
CA THR A 33 -16.96 -13.87 -17.12
C THR A 33 -18.33 -13.22 -16.99
N GLN A 34 -19.12 -13.64 -16.01
CA GLN A 34 -20.41 -13.06 -15.72
C GLN A 34 -20.29 -11.60 -15.27
N HIS A 35 -19.37 -11.32 -14.35
CA HIS A 35 -19.14 -9.96 -13.82
C HIS A 35 -18.61 -9.01 -14.90
N ALA A 36 -17.71 -9.49 -15.77
CA ALA A 36 -17.18 -8.74 -16.90
C ALA A 36 -18.17 -8.54 -18.06
N GLY A 37 -19.28 -9.28 -18.08
CA GLY A 37 -20.23 -9.26 -19.18
C GLY A 37 -19.64 -9.79 -20.49
N VAL A 38 -18.75 -10.81 -20.42
CA VAL A 38 -18.09 -11.40 -21.58
C VAL A 38 -18.38 -12.89 -21.71
N LYS A 39 -18.17 -13.44 -22.91
CA LYS A 39 -18.28 -14.89 -23.14
C LYS A 39 -17.05 -15.62 -22.58
N SER A 40 -17.23 -16.85 -22.08
CA SER A 40 -16.13 -17.67 -21.56
C SER A 40 -14.99 -17.86 -22.55
N GLY A 41 -15.26 -18.01 -23.85
CA GLY A 41 -14.24 -18.09 -24.89
C GLY A 41 -13.36 -16.86 -24.98
N SER A 42 -13.89 -15.68 -24.67
CA SER A 42 -13.09 -14.45 -24.62
C SER A 42 -12.12 -14.44 -23.42
N LEU A 43 -12.54 -14.96 -22.28
CA LEU A 43 -11.66 -15.08 -21.11
C LEU A 43 -10.48 -16.02 -21.41
N TYR A 44 -10.78 -17.24 -21.89
CA TYR A 44 -9.71 -18.22 -22.19
C TYR A 44 -8.80 -17.80 -23.34
N TYR A 45 -9.27 -16.95 -24.25
CA TYR A 45 -8.43 -16.36 -25.29
C TYR A 45 -7.34 -15.44 -24.72
N PHE A 46 -7.69 -14.63 -23.71
CA PHE A 46 -6.72 -13.69 -23.09
C PHE A 46 -5.96 -14.31 -21.92
N PHE A 47 -6.59 -15.17 -21.16
CA PHE A 47 -6.10 -15.76 -19.93
C PHE A 47 -6.39 -17.25 -19.91
N PRO A 48 -5.47 -18.09 -20.45
CA PRO A 48 -5.62 -19.54 -20.50
C PRO A 48 -5.85 -20.17 -19.12
N THR A 49 -5.25 -19.60 -18.09
CA THR A 49 -5.36 -20.06 -16.70
C THR A 49 -5.82 -18.91 -15.77
N LYS A 50 -6.30 -19.28 -14.59
CA LYS A 50 -6.62 -18.31 -13.53
C LYS A 50 -5.36 -17.62 -12.99
N GLU A 51 -4.20 -18.30 -13.05
CA GLU A 51 -2.90 -17.74 -12.67
C GLU A 51 -2.47 -16.64 -13.65
N ASP A 52 -2.67 -16.80 -14.97
CA ASP A 52 -2.39 -15.75 -15.94
C ASP A 52 -3.21 -14.47 -15.64
N LEU A 53 -4.44 -14.68 -15.20
CA LEU A 53 -5.31 -13.56 -14.79
C LEU A 53 -4.85 -12.94 -13.46
N LEU A 54 -4.37 -13.73 -12.50
CA LEU A 54 -3.75 -13.22 -11.27
C LEU A 54 -2.55 -12.33 -11.59
N ILE A 55 -1.66 -12.80 -12.46
CA ILE A 55 -0.50 -12.04 -12.94
C ILE A 55 -0.93 -10.71 -13.56
N ALA A 56 -1.96 -10.73 -14.42
CA ALA A 56 -2.47 -9.52 -15.04
C ALA A 56 -3.10 -8.53 -14.05
N VAL A 57 -3.74 -9.02 -12.99
CA VAL A 57 -4.27 -8.19 -11.90
C VAL A 57 -3.13 -7.55 -11.09
N LEU A 58 -2.07 -8.31 -10.80
CA LEU A 58 -0.89 -7.79 -10.10
C LEU A 58 -0.14 -6.73 -10.94
N ASP A 59 -0.01 -6.95 -12.26
CA ASP A 59 0.54 -5.95 -13.19
C ASP A 59 -0.34 -4.71 -13.27
N PHE A 60 -1.66 -4.86 -13.19
CA PHE A 60 -2.58 -3.73 -13.13
C PHE A 60 -2.34 -2.88 -11.87
N TYR A 61 -2.24 -3.49 -10.70
CA TYR A 61 -1.95 -2.75 -9.47
C TYR A 61 -0.60 -2.04 -9.54
N LYS A 62 0.44 -2.73 -10.02
CA LYS A 62 1.77 -2.16 -10.25
C LYS A 62 1.74 -0.93 -11.14
N ALA A 63 1.00 -0.99 -12.26
CA ALA A 63 0.91 0.12 -13.21
C ALA A 63 0.09 1.31 -12.70
N ASN A 64 -0.80 1.09 -11.72
CA ASN A 64 -1.78 2.09 -11.28
C ASN A 64 -1.61 2.51 -9.81
N ILE A 65 -0.48 2.19 -9.16
CA ILE A 65 -0.26 2.54 -7.75
C ILE A 65 -0.37 4.05 -7.50
N TYR A 66 0.16 4.87 -8.41
CA TYR A 66 0.09 6.32 -8.27
C TYR A 66 -1.36 6.81 -8.33
N ASP A 67 -2.10 6.47 -9.39
CA ASP A 67 -3.47 6.95 -9.58
C ASP A 67 -4.44 6.38 -8.54
N GLY A 68 -4.21 5.13 -8.10
CA GLY A 68 -5.10 4.44 -7.17
C GLY A 68 -4.88 4.81 -5.69
N LEU A 69 -3.65 5.12 -5.28
CA LEU A 69 -3.28 5.30 -3.87
C LEU A 69 -2.68 6.66 -3.57
N LEU A 70 -1.73 7.13 -4.38
CA LEU A 70 -0.88 8.27 -4.02
C LEU A 70 -1.44 9.60 -4.51
N LYS A 71 -2.05 9.65 -5.69
CA LYS A 71 -2.49 10.87 -6.35
C LYS A 71 -3.37 11.75 -5.46
N PHE A 72 -4.40 11.15 -4.87
CA PHE A 72 -5.33 11.89 -4.01
C PHE A 72 -4.63 12.56 -2.82
N THR A 73 -3.65 11.86 -2.23
CA THR A 73 -2.86 12.36 -1.12
C THR A 73 -1.91 13.46 -1.59
N TYR A 74 -1.22 13.25 -2.71
CA TYR A 74 -0.21 14.20 -3.22
C TYR A 74 -0.81 15.51 -3.76
N GLU A 75 -2.02 15.46 -4.31
CA GLU A 75 -2.72 16.66 -4.77
C GLU A 75 -3.25 17.53 -3.63
N ARG A 76 -3.47 16.97 -2.44
CA ARG A 76 -4.08 17.65 -1.29
C ARG A 76 -3.10 18.03 -0.19
N ILE A 77 -2.03 17.26 -0.01
CA ILE A 77 -1.08 17.42 1.06
C ILE A 77 0.26 17.89 0.49
N SER A 78 0.66 19.12 0.82
CA SER A 78 1.92 19.70 0.34
C SER A 78 3.14 19.23 1.13
N ASP A 79 3.00 19.00 2.44
CA ASP A 79 4.09 18.52 3.30
C ASP A 79 4.39 17.05 3.02
N PRO A 80 5.62 16.70 2.57
CA PRO A 80 5.94 15.31 2.24
C PRO A 80 5.83 14.35 3.42
N LEU A 81 6.15 14.77 4.65
CA LEU A 81 6.00 13.93 5.83
C LEU A 81 4.52 13.63 6.11
N GLU A 82 3.65 14.64 6.00
CA GLU A 82 2.21 14.46 6.19
C GLU A 82 1.57 13.62 5.07
N ARG A 83 2.20 13.52 3.89
CA ARG A 83 1.74 12.59 2.84
C ARG A 83 1.78 11.13 3.29
N VAL A 84 2.78 10.74 4.08
CA VAL A 84 2.86 9.39 4.66
C VAL A 84 1.60 9.09 5.47
N PHE A 85 1.22 10.00 6.36
CA PHE A 85 0.02 9.85 7.19
C PHE A 85 -1.27 9.99 6.38
N GLY A 86 -1.25 10.79 5.32
CA GLY A 86 -2.37 10.88 4.36
C GLY A 86 -2.64 9.57 3.62
N VAL A 87 -1.58 8.83 3.25
CA VAL A 87 -1.72 7.48 2.66
C VAL A 87 -2.33 6.51 3.68
N LEU A 88 -1.87 6.55 4.94
CA LEU A 88 -2.44 5.72 6.01
C LEU A 88 -3.91 6.07 6.29
N ASP A 89 -4.26 7.36 6.30
CA ASP A 89 -5.67 7.78 6.41
C ASP A 89 -6.52 7.30 5.22
N GLY A 90 -5.96 7.21 4.03
CA GLY A 90 -6.63 6.60 2.87
C GLY A 90 -7.07 5.16 3.15
N TYR A 91 -6.23 4.33 3.77
CA TYR A 91 -6.61 2.98 4.21
C TYR A 91 -7.67 3.01 5.31
N ARG A 92 -7.55 3.95 6.27
CA ARG A 92 -8.56 4.14 7.30
C ARG A 92 -9.94 4.44 6.71
N GLN A 93 -10.01 5.39 5.77
CA GLN A 93 -11.26 5.75 5.10
C GLN A 93 -11.83 4.58 4.29
N MET A 94 -10.98 3.84 3.57
CA MET A 94 -11.39 2.64 2.84
C MET A 94 -12.03 1.62 3.78
N LEU A 95 -11.43 1.32 4.93
CA LEU A 95 -11.99 0.39 5.93
C LEU A 95 -13.38 0.82 6.39
N LEU A 96 -13.56 2.11 6.72
CA LEU A 96 -14.84 2.65 7.16
C LEU A 96 -15.89 2.62 6.04
N MET A 97 -15.55 3.07 4.84
CA MET A 97 -16.46 3.14 3.69
C MET A 97 -16.93 1.76 3.22
N THR A 98 -16.10 0.74 3.42
CA THR A 98 -16.42 -0.64 3.01
C THR A 98 -16.90 -1.51 4.16
N ASN A 99 -17.19 -0.91 5.33
CA ASN A 99 -17.58 -1.65 6.53
C ASN A 99 -16.62 -2.81 6.83
N PHE A 100 -15.30 -2.55 6.71
CA PHE A 100 -14.20 -3.48 6.96
C PHE A 100 -14.15 -4.70 6.00
N GLU A 101 -14.84 -4.65 4.87
CA GLU A 101 -14.80 -5.75 3.89
C GLU A 101 -13.54 -5.70 3.03
N MET A 102 -13.08 -4.50 2.65
CA MET A 102 -11.86 -4.33 1.87
C MET A 102 -10.62 -4.18 2.76
N GLY A 103 -9.47 -4.59 2.22
CA GLY A 103 -8.15 -4.43 2.82
C GLY A 103 -7.11 -4.13 1.74
N CYS A 104 -5.83 -4.27 2.07
CA CYS A 104 -4.78 -4.17 1.07
C CYS A 104 -4.94 -5.28 0.02
N PRO A 105 -5.11 -4.94 -1.27
CA PRO A 105 -5.32 -5.95 -2.31
C PRO A 105 -4.12 -6.90 -2.46
N ILE A 106 -2.90 -6.38 -2.28
CA ILE A 106 -1.68 -7.19 -2.38
C ILE A 106 -1.51 -8.05 -1.13
N GLY A 107 -1.70 -7.47 0.07
CA GLY A 107 -1.64 -8.20 1.34
C GLY A 107 -2.61 -9.37 1.38
N ASN A 108 -3.87 -9.18 0.93
CA ASN A 108 -4.85 -10.26 0.83
C ASN A 108 -4.35 -11.38 -0.11
N LEU A 109 -3.86 -11.05 -1.31
CA LEU A 109 -3.36 -12.05 -2.26
C LEU A 109 -2.14 -12.79 -1.74
N VAL A 110 -1.19 -12.11 -1.08
CA VAL A 110 -0.01 -12.74 -0.49
C VAL A 110 -0.41 -13.85 0.48
N LEU A 111 -1.37 -13.60 1.37
CA LEU A 111 -1.83 -14.60 2.34
C LEU A 111 -2.49 -15.81 1.69
N GLU A 112 -3.12 -15.65 0.52
CA GLU A 112 -3.82 -16.73 -0.16
C GLU A 112 -2.92 -17.55 -1.09
N VAL A 113 -2.01 -16.90 -1.84
CA VAL A 113 -1.41 -17.52 -3.04
C VAL A 113 0.10 -17.68 -2.99
N THR A 114 0.80 -17.14 -1.99
CA THR A 114 2.28 -17.17 -1.94
C THR A 114 2.87 -18.56 -2.07
N ASN A 115 2.24 -19.57 -1.49
CA ASN A 115 2.73 -20.95 -1.50
C ASN A 115 2.21 -21.75 -2.72
N SER A 116 0.98 -21.47 -3.16
CA SER A 116 0.33 -22.23 -4.25
C SER A 116 0.70 -21.71 -5.64
N HIS A 117 1.06 -20.42 -5.77
CA HIS A 117 1.37 -19.75 -7.04
C HIS A 117 2.72 -19.03 -6.96
N PRO A 118 3.85 -19.79 -6.90
CA PRO A 118 5.18 -19.19 -6.73
C PRO A 118 5.58 -18.25 -7.88
N GLY A 119 5.00 -18.41 -9.07
CA GLY A 119 5.20 -17.53 -10.22
C GLY A 119 4.68 -16.10 -10.03
N ALA A 120 3.67 -15.91 -9.19
CA ALA A 120 3.11 -14.59 -8.87
C ALA A 120 3.92 -13.83 -7.80
N ARG A 121 4.76 -14.52 -7.01
CA ARG A 121 5.52 -13.94 -5.90
C ARG A 121 6.38 -12.73 -6.28
N PRO A 122 7.17 -12.74 -7.38
CA PRO A 122 7.97 -11.59 -7.76
C PRO A 122 7.14 -10.33 -8.03
N LEU A 123 5.93 -10.49 -8.59
CA LEU A 123 5.04 -9.35 -8.85
C LEU A 123 4.41 -8.81 -7.57
N MET A 124 4.06 -9.67 -6.62
CA MET A 124 3.60 -9.24 -5.29
C MET A 124 4.68 -8.44 -4.57
N ASN A 125 5.93 -8.93 -4.58
CA ASN A 125 7.07 -8.21 -4.01
C ASN A 125 7.26 -6.85 -4.70
N THR A 126 7.23 -6.80 -6.03
CA THR A 126 7.37 -5.54 -6.78
C THR A 126 6.28 -4.53 -6.40
N ASN A 127 5.04 -4.96 -6.16
CA ASN A 127 3.97 -4.05 -5.71
C ASN A 127 4.26 -3.48 -4.32
N PHE A 128 4.75 -4.30 -3.38
CA PHE A 128 5.16 -3.82 -2.06
C PHE A 128 6.37 -2.89 -2.14
N ASP A 129 7.38 -3.24 -2.96
CA ASP A 129 8.56 -2.41 -3.15
C ASP A 129 8.18 -1.02 -3.68
N GLN A 130 7.27 -0.92 -4.65
CA GLN A 130 6.80 0.36 -5.17
C GLN A 130 6.07 1.21 -4.10
N TRP A 131 5.31 0.54 -3.22
CA TRP A 131 4.67 1.22 -2.09
C TRP A 131 5.72 1.76 -1.12
N VAL A 132 6.71 0.93 -0.77
CA VAL A 132 7.85 1.31 0.08
C VAL A 132 8.64 2.45 -0.55
N ASP A 133 8.96 2.37 -1.84
CA ASP A 133 9.68 3.42 -2.59
C ASP A 133 8.96 4.77 -2.51
N ALA A 134 7.63 4.76 -2.64
CA ALA A 134 6.83 5.98 -2.57
C ALA A 134 6.86 6.63 -1.17
N ILE A 135 6.80 5.82 -0.11
CA ILE A 135 6.88 6.30 1.28
C ILE A 135 8.30 6.76 1.62
N GLU A 136 9.33 6.01 1.22
CA GLU A 136 10.74 6.41 1.37
C GLU A 136 10.99 7.77 0.71
N GLU A 137 10.46 7.99 -0.50
CA GLU A 137 10.59 9.29 -1.17
C GLU A 137 9.91 10.43 -0.42
N CYS A 138 8.75 10.19 0.21
CA CYS A 138 8.12 11.17 1.09
C CYS A 138 9.02 11.53 2.28
N PHE A 139 9.65 10.55 2.93
CA PHE A 139 10.59 10.79 4.01
C PHE A 139 11.82 11.59 3.53
N ARG A 140 12.38 11.22 2.38
CA ARG A 140 13.52 11.91 1.77
C ARG A 140 13.20 13.37 1.45
N GLN A 141 12.05 13.62 0.79
CA GLN A 141 11.61 14.97 0.43
C GLN A 141 11.30 15.83 1.66
N SER A 142 10.91 15.23 2.78
CA SER A 142 10.62 15.99 4.00
C SER A 142 11.85 16.70 4.57
N GLY A 143 13.02 16.08 4.44
CA GLY A 143 14.28 16.59 5.03
C GLY A 143 14.23 16.75 6.55
N LYS A 144 13.24 16.15 7.23
CA LYS A 144 13.00 16.36 8.67
C LYS A 144 13.58 15.25 9.56
N LEU A 145 13.99 14.13 8.98
CA LEU A 145 14.48 12.97 9.73
C LEU A 145 15.99 13.05 9.94
N PRO A 146 16.53 12.46 11.04
CA PRO A 146 17.97 12.43 11.31
C PRO A 146 18.72 11.64 10.22
N GLU A 147 19.96 12.03 9.92
CA GLU A 147 20.81 11.37 8.91
C GLU A 147 21.12 9.89 9.21
N ASN A 148 21.08 9.50 10.48
CA ASN A 148 21.33 8.13 10.93
C ASN A 148 20.09 7.22 10.84
N VAL A 149 18.94 7.71 10.41
CA VAL A 149 17.74 6.91 10.18
C VAL A 149 17.77 6.36 8.75
N ASP A 150 17.73 5.03 8.63
CA ASP A 150 17.50 4.39 7.33
C ASP A 150 16.05 4.61 6.90
N LEU A 151 15.88 5.43 5.85
CA LEU A 151 14.55 5.83 5.36
C LEU A 151 13.80 4.66 4.74
N ARG A 152 14.52 3.69 4.15
CA ARG A 152 13.91 2.50 3.58
C ARG A 152 13.38 1.58 4.67
N ASP A 153 14.17 1.34 5.72
CA ASP A 153 13.73 0.55 6.87
C ASP A 153 12.51 1.18 7.54
N LEU A 154 12.47 2.52 7.65
CA LEU A 154 11.32 3.24 8.18
C LEU A 154 10.09 3.10 7.27
N ALA A 155 10.26 3.11 5.94
CA ALA A 155 9.19 2.90 4.98
C ALA A 155 8.65 1.45 5.03
N VAL A 156 9.53 0.45 5.19
CA VAL A 156 9.15 -0.95 5.43
C VAL A 156 8.37 -1.07 6.75
N PHE A 157 8.80 -0.38 7.80
CA PHE A 157 8.07 -0.36 9.08
C PHE A 157 6.69 0.28 8.93
N THR A 158 6.56 1.34 8.11
CA THR A 158 5.27 1.95 7.79
C THR A 158 4.32 0.94 7.13
N LEU A 159 4.79 0.24 6.10
CA LEU A 159 4.02 -0.80 5.41
C LEU A 159 3.60 -1.91 6.37
N THR A 160 4.52 -2.43 7.17
CA THR A 160 4.27 -3.50 8.15
C THR A 160 3.22 -3.08 9.18
N THR A 161 3.31 -1.85 9.68
CA THR A 161 2.34 -1.29 10.63
C THR A 161 0.97 -1.17 10.01
N MET A 162 0.89 -0.65 8.78
CA MET A 162 -0.36 -0.50 8.04
C MET A 162 -1.02 -1.86 7.77
N GLU A 163 -0.28 -2.85 7.27
CA GLU A 163 -0.82 -4.19 6.98
C GLU A 163 -1.36 -4.87 8.24
N GLY A 164 -0.63 -4.80 9.35
CA GLY A 164 -1.08 -5.33 10.64
C GLY A 164 -2.33 -4.60 11.17
N ALA A 165 -2.36 -3.28 11.05
CA ALA A 165 -3.48 -2.44 11.48
C ALA A 165 -4.75 -2.73 10.66
N VAL A 166 -4.62 -2.86 9.33
CA VAL A 166 -5.72 -3.24 8.41
C VAL A 166 -6.25 -4.63 8.76
N MET A 167 -5.37 -5.60 8.96
CA MET A 167 -5.77 -6.98 9.30
C MET A 167 -6.55 -7.03 10.63
N LEU A 168 -6.09 -6.34 11.67
CA LEU A 168 -6.76 -6.32 12.96
C LEU A 168 -8.11 -5.58 12.87
N ALA A 169 -8.16 -4.41 12.23
CA ALA A 169 -9.41 -3.66 12.08
C ALA A 169 -10.49 -4.48 11.34
N ARG A 170 -10.11 -5.22 10.30
CA ARG A 170 -11.01 -6.14 9.57
C ARG A 170 -11.48 -7.30 10.45
N SER A 171 -10.58 -7.90 11.21
CA SER A 171 -10.90 -9.03 12.08
C SER A 171 -11.88 -8.65 13.19
N TYR A 172 -11.66 -7.50 13.82
CA TYR A 172 -12.56 -6.98 14.88
C TYR A 172 -13.80 -6.27 14.32
N ARG A 173 -13.82 -5.92 13.02
CA ARG A 173 -14.81 -5.02 12.40
C ARG A 173 -14.94 -3.70 13.19
N ASP A 174 -13.80 -3.19 13.61
CA ASP A 174 -13.66 -1.98 14.42
C ASP A 174 -12.40 -1.22 13.98
N ILE A 175 -12.51 0.10 13.89
CA ILE A 175 -11.39 0.96 13.48
C ILE A 175 -10.37 1.17 14.60
N ALA A 176 -10.73 0.93 15.85
CA ALA A 176 -9.88 1.22 17.01
C ALA A 176 -8.48 0.59 16.93
N PRO A 177 -8.29 -0.69 16.54
CA PRO A 177 -6.95 -1.26 16.38
C PRO A 177 -6.09 -0.53 15.34
N PHE A 178 -6.70 -0.07 14.24
CA PHE A 178 -6.01 0.71 13.23
C PHE A 178 -5.55 2.06 13.81
N ASP A 179 -6.49 2.80 14.41
CA ASP A 179 -6.22 4.12 14.99
C ASP A 179 -5.14 4.06 16.07
N GLN A 180 -5.19 3.05 16.95
CA GLN A 180 -4.18 2.82 17.99
C GLN A 180 -2.79 2.58 17.41
N ALA A 181 -2.67 1.74 16.38
CA ALA A 181 -1.39 1.46 15.74
C ALA A 181 -0.81 2.71 15.06
N ILE A 182 -1.65 3.45 14.32
CA ILE A 182 -1.20 4.64 13.59
C ILE A 182 -0.84 5.80 14.53
N VAL A 183 -1.56 5.97 15.64
CA VAL A 183 -1.19 6.96 16.68
C VAL A 183 0.21 6.65 17.26
N GLN A 184 0.50 5.41 17.61
CA GLN A 184 1.81 5.02 18.13
C GLN A 184 2.91 5.16 17.07
N TYR A 185 2.60 4.83 15.82
CA TYR A 185 3.52 5.01 14.70
C TYR A 185 3.83 6.50 14.47
N ARG A 186 2.81 7.38 14.49
CA ARG A 186 2.99 8.83 14.37
C ARG A 186 3.86 9.39 15.50
N ASP A 187 3.58 9.03 16.73
CA ASP A 187 4.37 9.43 17.90
C ASP A 187 5.85 9.02 17.75
N TYR A 188 6.12 7.82 17.24
CA TYR A 188 7.49 7.38 16.95
C TYR A 188 8.17 8.26 15.89
N VAL A 189 7.51 8.53 14.77
CA VAL A 189 8.09 9.37 13.71
C VAL A 189 8.29 10.81 14.17
N GLU A 190 7.35 11.39 14.93
CA GLU A 190 7.47 12.75 15.50
C GLU A 190 8.64 12.87 16.48
N ARG A 191 8.93 11.83 17.25
CA ARG A 191 10.12 11.77 18.11
C ARG A 191 11.41 11.77 17.29
N LEU A 192 11.49 10.99 16.21
CA LEU A 192 12.65 11.02 15.31
C LEU A 192 12.88 12.44 14.74
N VAL A 193 11.81 13.13 14.36
CA VAL A 193 11.90 14.53 13.87
C VAL A 193 12.37 15.48 14.97
N ALA A 194 11.87 15.34 16.20
CA ALA A 194 12.28 16.16 17.33
C ALA A 194 13.77 15.96 17.67
N ASP A 195 14.24 14.72 17.67
CA ASP A 195 15.65 14.37 17.89
C ASP A 195 16.56 15.01 16.83
N ALA A 196 16.14 15.03 15.54
CA ALA A 196 16.85 15.70 14.47
C ALA A 196 17.00 17.21 14.73
N MET A 197 15.94 17.85 15.20
CA MET A 197 15.93 19.29 15.50
C MET A 197 16.83 19.63 16.70
N GLU A 198 16.87 18.78 17.72
CA GLU A 198 17.77 18.97 18.87
C GLU A 198 19.24 18.80 18.50
N TRP A 199 19.54 17.80 17.64
CA TRP A 199 20.89 17.55 17.15
C TRP A 199 21.40 18.69 16.26
N SER A 200 20.54 19.35 15.50
CA SER A 200 20.86 20.44 14.58
C SER A 200 21.03 21.80 15.29
N ARG A 201 20.71 21.93 16.58
CA ARG A 201 20.92 23.14 17.33
C ARG A 201 22.42 23.36 17.54
N PRO A 202 22.97 24.59 17.29
CA PRO A 202 24.34 24.92 17.66
C PRO A 202 24.53 24.63 19.16
N ARG A 203 25.39 23.68 19.49
CA ARG A 203 25.76 23.46 20.89
C ARG A 203 26.41 24.74 21.39
N ALA A 204 25.84 25.41 22.37
CA ALA A 204 26.47 26.50 23.05
C ALA A 204 27.86 26.02 23.50
N ASN A 205 28.92 26.75 23.12
CA ASN A 205 30.27 26.39 23.42
C ASN A 205 30.43 26.37 24.96
N PRO A 206 30.65 25.23 25.61
CA PRO A 206 30.57 25.16 27.07
C PRO A 206 31.81 25.65 27.80
N ILE A 207 32.74 26.38 27.15
CA ILE A 207 33.93 26.88 27.83
C ILE A 207 34.27 28.26 27.29
N SER A 208 33.85 29.30 28.02
CA SER A 208 34.67 30.52 28.12
C SER A 208 35.90 30.17 28.95
N PRO A 209 37.14 30.43 28.51
CA PRO A 209 38.28 30.26 29.36
C PRO A 209 38.10 31.21 30.55
N LEU A 210 38.26 30.68 31.77
CA LEU A 210 38.45 31.51 32.95
C LEU A 210 39.73 32.31 32.68
N GLU A 211 39.61 33.63 32.50
CA GLU A 211 40.74 34.52 32.50
C GLU A 211 41.42 34.50 33.89
N PRO A 212 42.77 34.59 33.92
CA PRO A 212 43.54 34.46 35.13
C PRO A 212 43.41 35.65 36.11
#